data_0803b05a2c8f7a787833669ab1614051
#
_entry.id   0803b05a2c8f7a787833669ab1614051
#
_cell.length_a   1.000
_cell.length_b   1.000
_cell.length_c   1.000
_cell.angle_alpha   90.00
_cell.angle_beta   90.00
_cell.angle_gamma   90.00
#
_symmetry.space_group_name_H-M   'P 1'
#
loop_
_entity.id
_entity.type
_entity.pdbx_description
1 polymer ?
#
loop_
_entity_poly.entity_id
_entity_poly.type
_entity_poly.pdbx_seq_one_letter_code
_entity_poly.pdbx_strand_id
1 'polypeptide(L)'
;MLVGWNLRIEGTDICADVVEKAQAGCYHRIEINRGLPARFVVRYFDHLGEDWVVKPEVKKMCHFRQANLCGPVLPFNRAEDRFDVIFLRNVMLYFSQETRKVLLAGIHRVLAPDGILFLGSSEQPADPSLWTALLAGGTCYFRPRQPS
;
A
#
# COMPACT_ATOMS: atom_id res chain seq x y z
N MET A 1 -9.87 4.38 -17.81
CA MET A 1 -8.67 3.61 -18.15
C MET A 1 -7.51 4.60 -18.12
N LEU A 2 -6.42 4.33 -17.39
CA LEU A 2 -5.26 5.22 -17.29
C LEU A 2 -4.35 5.02 -18.52
N VAL A 3 -4.86 5.36 -19.69
CA VAL A 3 -4.09 5.22 -20.94
C VAL A 3 -2.95 6.23 -20.93
N GLY A 4 -1.72 5.78 -21.15
CA GLY A 4 -0.51 6.63 -21.16
C GLY A 4 0.14 6.86 -19.79
N TRP A 5 -0.42 6.31 -18.70
CA TRP A 5 0.20 6.38 -17.38
C TRP A 5 1.23 5.27 -17.18
N ASN A 6 2.38 5.63 -16.65
CA ASN A 6 3.35 4.66 -16.15
C ASN A 6 3.00 4.36 -14.68
N LEU A 7 2.18 3.33 -14.47
CA LEU A 7 1.73 2.92 -13.14
C LEU A 7 2.72 1.93 -12.54
N ARG A 8 3.19 2.22 -11.33
CA ARG A 8 4.04 1.34 -10.53
C ARG A 8 3.40 1.11 -9.16
N ILE A 9 3.28 -0.13 -8.76
CA ILE A 9 2.71 -0.56 -7.47
C ILE A 9 3.81 -1.24 -6.68
N GLU A 10 4.17 -0.68 -5.54
CA GLU A 10 5.14 -1.25 -4.60
C GLU A 10 4.41 -1.86 -3.41
N GLY A 11 4.73 -3.09 -3.06
CA GLY A 11 4.19 -3.74 -1.86
C GLY A 11 5.32 -4.29 -0.99
N THR A 12 5.15 -4.19 0.32
CA THR A 12 6.10 -4.77 1.28
C THR A 12 5.38 -5.53 2.37
N ASP A 13 6.00 -6.60 2.81
CA ASP A 13 5.60 -7.35 4.00
C ASP A 13 6.85 -7.82 4.77
N ILE A 14 6.71 -8.06 6.07
CA ILE A 14 7.79 -8.62 6.88
C ILE A 14 7.95 -10.12 6.67
N CYS A 15 6.89 -10.81 6.24
CA CYS A 15 6.87 -12.24 5.99
C CYS A 15 7.31 -12.55 4.55
N ALA A 16 8.40 -13.30 4.41
CA ALA A 16 8.94 -13.70 3.11
C ALA A 16 7.93 -14.52 2.30
N ASP A 17 7.23 -15.47 2.92
CA ASP A 17 6.26 -16.34 2.24
C ASP A 17 5.11 -15.53 1.64
N VAL A 18 4.66 -14.48 2.35
CA VAL A 18 3.62 -13.56 1.85
C VAL A 18 4.11 -12.79 0.63
N VAL A 19 5.36 -12.35 0.65
CA VAL A 19 6.00 -11.66 -0.47
C VAL A 19 6.15 -12.58 -1.68
N GLU A 20 6.63 -13.80 -1.48
CA GLU A 20 6.74 -14.79 -2.55
C GLU A 20 5.39 -15.11 -3.18
N LYS A 21 4.35 -15.29 -2.35
CA LYS A 21 2.99 -15.49 -2.83
C LYS A 21 2.47 -14.30 -3.65
N ALA A 22 2.71 -13.08 -3.17
CA ALA A 22 2.34 -11.86 -3.90
C ALA A 22 3.08 -11.76 -5.25
N GLN A 23 4.38 -12.10 -5.28
CA GLN A 23 5.18 -12.16 -6.52
C GLN A 23 4.67 -13.24 -7.47
N ALA A 24 4.31 -14.42 -6.96
CA ALA A 24 3.70 -15.49 -7.74
C ALA A 24 2.36 -15.03 -8.35
N GLY A 25 1.59 -14.23 -7.63
CA GLY A 25 0.29 -13.72 -8.06
C GLY A 25 -0.73 -14.83 -8.29
N CYS A 26 -0.60 -15.97 -7.59
CA CYS A 26 -1.47 -17.12 -7.66
C CYS A 26 -2.24 -17.27 -6.34
N TYR A 27 -3.56 -17.33 -6.42
CA TYR A 27 -4.45 -17.32 -5.26
C TYR A 27 -5.52 -18.38 -5.39
N HIS A 28 -5.76 -19.12 -4.30
CA HIS A 28 -6.83 -20.07 -4.26
C HIS A 28 -8.21 -19.39 -4.29
N ARG A 29 -9.20 -20.04 -4.88
CA ARG A 29 -10.58 -19.56 -5.01
C ARG A 29 -11.16 -18.96 -3.73
N ILE A 30 -10.86 -19.56 -2.57
CA ILE A 30 -11.37 -19.08 -1.28
C ILE A 30 -10.78 -17.70 -0.93
N GLU A 31 -9.53 -17.43 -1.28
CA GLU A 31 -8.86 -16.16 -0.99
C GLU A 31 -9.42 -15.04 -1.86
N ILE A 32 -9.59 -15.29 -3.13
CA ILE A 32 -10.15 -14.34 -4.11
C ILE A 32 -11.58 -13.93 -3.72
N ASN A 33 -12.41 -14.90 -3.33
CA ASN A 33 -13.83 -14.65 -3.02
C ASN A 33 -14.05 -13.88 -1.71
N ARG A 34 -13.03 -13.77 -0.84
CA ARG A 34 -13.17 -13.07 0.46
C ARG A 34 -13.18 -11.54 0.35
N GLY A 35 -12.67 -10.96 -0.71
CA GLY A 35 -12.51 -9.50 -0.75
C GLY A 35 -12.59 -8.86 -2.12
N LEU A 36 -12.63 -9.64 -3.20
CA LEU A 36 -12.61 -9.10 -4.55
C LEU A 36 -13.96 -9.32 -5.25
N PRO A 37 -14.66 -8.25 -5.68
CA PRO A 37 -15.89 -8.38 -6.47
C PRO A 37 -15.64 -9.18 -7.76
N ALA A 38 -16.58 -10.07 -8.12
CA ALA A 38 -16.46 -10.98 -9.25
C ALA A 38 -16.06 -10.29 -10.58
N ARG A 39 -16.56 -9.07 -10.82
CA ARG A 39 -16.19 -8.27 -12.00
C ARG A 39 -14.69 -7.97 -12.10
N PHE A 40 -13.99 -7.83 -10.96
CA PHE A 40 -12.54 -7.61 -10.94
C PHE A 40 -11.78 -8.91 -11.09
N VAL A 41 -12.30 -10.02 -10.55
CA VAL A 41 -11.71 -11.34 -10.75
C VAL A 41 -11.65 -11.65 -12.24
N VAL A 42 -12.79 -11.62 -12.93
CA VAL A 42 -12.86 -11.90 -14.38
C VAL A 42 -11.99 -10.93 -15.21
N ARG A 43 -11.87 -9.69 -14.77
CA ARG A 43 -11.12 -8.67 -15.51
C ARG A 43 -9.61 -8.82 -15.38
N TYR A 44 -9.12 -9.16 -14.19
CA TYR A 44 -7.70 -9.05 -13.84
C TYR A 44 -7.00 -10.38 -13.52
N PHE A 45 -7.76 -11.47 -13.52
CA PHE A 45 -7.21 -12.80 -13.27
C PHE A 45 -7.60 -13.77 -14.37
N ASP A 46 -6.75 -14.77 -14.57
CA ASP A 46 -7.02 -15.95 -15.38
C ASP A 46 -7.27 -17.15 -14.47
N HIS A 47 -8.20 -18.01 -14.85
CA HIS A 47 -8.56 -19.20 -14.09
C HIS A 47 -7.59 -20.34 -14.44
N LEU A 48 -7.01 -20.97 -13.44
CA LEU A 48 -6.09 -22.09 -13.59
C LEU A 48 -6.43 -23.21 -12.60
N GLY A 49 -7.22 -24.19 -13.04
CA GLY A 49 -7.68 -25.27 -12.18
C GLY A 49 -8.54 -24.77 -11.02
N GLU A 50 -8.09 -24.93 -9.79
CA GLU A 50 -8.74 -24.41 -8.57
C GLU A 50 -8.27 -22.98 -8.19
N ASP A 51 -7.28 -22.48 -8.91
CA ASP A 51 -6.60 -21.22 -8.60
C ASP A 51 -6.93 -20.11 -9.60
N TRP A 52 -6.62 -18.90 -9.19
CA TRP A 52 -6.70 -17.68 -9.99
C TRP A 52 -5.34 -17.01 -10.05
N VAL A 53 -4.88 -16.70 -11.26
CA VAL A 53 -3.58 -16.10 -11.50
C VAL A 53 -3.75 -14.68 -12.00
N VAL A 54 -3.05 -13.74 -11.37
CA VAL A 54 -3.04 -12.33 -11.81
C VAL A 54 -2.52 -12.24 -13.24
N LYS A 55 -3.25 -11.55 -14.11
CA LYS A 55 -2.88 -11.38 -15.52
C LYS A 55 -1.52 -10.69 -15.67
N PRO A 56 -0.72 -11.07 -16.66
CA PRO A 56 0.63 -10.54 -16.86
C PRO A 56 0.71 -9.01 -16.94
N GLU A 57 -0.28 -8.36 -17.55
CA GLU A 57 -0.34 -6.92 -17.68
C GLU A 57 -0.53 -6.18 -16.34
N VAL A 58 -1.16 -6.84 -15.35
CA VAL A 58 -1.26 -6.31 -13.98
C VAL A 58 0.01 -6.62 -13.20
N LYS A 59 0.47 -7.87 -13.31
CA LYS A 59 1.64 -8.36 -12.56
C LYS A 59 2.91 -7.55 -12.85
N LYS A 60 3.14 -7.15 -14.11
CA LYS A 60 4.31 -6.35 -14.52
C LYS A 60 4.40 -4.97 -13.86
N MET A 61 3.27 -4.43 -13.36
CA MET A 61 3.22 -3.15 -12.67
C MET A 61 3.51 -3.29 -11.17
N CYS A 62 3.49 -4.52 -10.63
CA CYS A 62 3.59 -4.80 -9.20
C CYS A 62 4.99 -5.29 -8.84
N HIS A 63 5.57 -4.69 -7.80
CA HIS A 63 6.89 -5.03 -7.26
C HIS A 63 6.75 -5.28 -5.76
N PHE A 64 7.01 -6.51 -5.34
CA PHE A 64 6.90 -6.91 -3.95
C PHE A 64 8.27 -7.25 -3.37
N ARG A 65 8.52 -6.85 -2.12
CA ARG A 65 9.77 -7.16 -1.41
C ARG A 65 9.54 -7.33 0.08
N GLN A 66 10.37 -8.17 0.69
CA GLN A 66 10.41 -8.28 2.13
C GLN A 66 10.99 -7.01 2.75
N ALA A 67 10.31 -6.45 3.75
CA ALA A 67 10.79 -5.29 4.47
C ALA A 67 10.17 -5.17 5.86
N ASN A 68 11.00 -4.72 6.81
CA ASN A 68 10.56 -4.39 8.16
C ASN A 68 10.34 -2.86 8.26
N LEU A 69 9.12 -2.43 8.50
CA LEU A 69 8.76 -1.02 8.65
C LEU A 69 9.23 -0.41 9.99
N CYS A 70 9.64 -1.25 10.96
CA CYS A 70 10.27 -0.81 12.22
C CYS A 70 11.78 -0.65 12.10
N GLY A 71 12.38 -0.90 10.95
CA GLY A 71 13.81 -0.73 10.72
C GLY A 71 14.25 0.74 10.74
N PRO A 72 15.56 1.00 10.91
CA PRO A 72 16.10 2.35 11.00
C PRO A 72 15.98 3.14 9.69
N VAL A 73 15.78 2.45 8.58
CA VAL A 73 15.61 3.04 7.24
C VAL A 73 14.40 2.42 6.59
N LEU A 74 13.46 3.25 6.18
CA LEU A 74 12.34 2.77 5.37
C LEU A 74 12.85 2.20 4.05
N PRO A 75 12.24 1.11 3.56
CA PRO A 75 12.66 0.47 2.32
C PRO A 75 12.50 1.36 1.07
N PHE A 76 11.94 2.54 1.19
CA PHE A 76 11.64 3.51 0.14
C PHE A 76 12.44 4.81 0.28
N ASN A 77 13.74 4.73 0.43
CA ASN A 77 14.57 5.90 0.76
C ASN A 77 15.28 6.51 -0.47
N ARG A 78 14.75 6.37 -1.66
CA ARG A 78 15.28 7.09 -2.83
C ARG A 78 14.59 8.44 -2.91
N ALA A 79 15.36 9.52 -2.94
CA ALA A 79 14.87 10.89 -3.06
C ALA A 79 14.02 11.12 -4.33
N GLU A 80 14.13 10.23 -5.29
CA GLU A 80 13.44 10.26 -6.60
C GLU A 80 12.10 9.50 -6.60
N ASP A 81 11.90 8.56 -5.66
CA ASP A 81 10.69 7.73 -5.58
C ASP A 81 9.67 8.36 -4.63
N ARG A 82 8.91 9.35 -5.09
CA ARG A 82 7.74 9.83 -4.36
C ARG A 82 6.51 9.03 -4.75
N PHE A 83 5.70 8.69 -3.74
CA PHE A 83 4.45 7.97 -3.93
C PHE A 83 3.28 8.94 -4.03
N ASP A 84 2.40 8.74 -5.00
CA ASP A 84 1.15 9.50 -5.11
C ASP A 84 0.12 8.99 -4.10
N VAL A 85 0.13 7.67 -3.82
CA VAL A 85 -0.81 7.03 -2.89
C VAL A 85 -0.08 5.99 -2.05
N ILE A 86 -0.26 6.05 -0.73
CA ILE A 86 0.24 5.03 0.20
C ILE A 86 -0.93 4.45 1.00
N PHE A 87 -1.01 3.12 1.04
CA PHE A 87 -1.90 2.37 1.93
C PHE A 87 -1.08 1.78 3.07
N LEU A 88 -1.25 2.32 4.28
CA LEU A 88 -0.67 1.81 5.52
C LEU A 88 -1.83 1.47 6.46
N ARG A 89 -2.43 0.31 6.27
CA ARG A 89 -3.66 -0.06 6.97
C ARG A 89 -3.46 -1.26 7.88
N ASN A 90 -3.89 -1.11 9.14
CA ASN A 90 -3.90 -2.17 10.16
C ASN A 90 -2.52 -2.74 10.48
N VAL A 91 -1.46 -1.95 10.31
CA VAL A 91 -0.07 -2.32 10.59
C VAL A 91 0.41 -1.67 11.88
N MET A 92 0.08 -0.39 12.07
CA MET A 92 0.56 0.38 13.22
C MET A 92 -0.10 -0.04 14.54
N LEU A 93 -1.15 -0.83 14.51
CA LEU A 93 -1.82 -1.35 15.73
C LEU A 93 -0.86 -2.08 16.67
N TYR A 94 0.17 -2.70 16.11
CA TYR A 94 1.17 -3.50 16.84
C TYR A 94 2.42 -2.71 17.22
N PHE A 95 2.51 -1.41 16.86
CA PHE A 95 3.70 -0.60 17.04
C PHE A 95 3.57 0.31 18.28
N SER A 96 4.70 0.55 18.95
CA SER A 96 4.78 1.58 19.98
C SER A 96 4.50 2.97 19.41
N GLN A 97 4.12 3.91 20.25
CA GLN A 97 3.86 5.29 19.84
C GLN A 97 5.09 5.93 19.17
N GLU A 98 6.28 5.65 19.70
CA GLU A 98 7.54 6.15 19.13
C GLU A 98 7.79 5.57 17.74
N THR A 99 7.61 4.25 17.56
CA THR A 99 7.74 3.60 16.26
C THR A 99 6.75 4.17 15.23
N ARG A 100 5.51 4.45 15.65
CA ARG A 100 4.50 5.09 14.77
C ARG A 100 4.94 6.49 14.32
N LYS A 101 5.51 7.29 15.22
CA LYS A 101 6.02 8.63 14.88
C LYS A 101 7.14 8.55 13.85
N VAL A 102 8.13 7.69 14.09
CA VAL A 102 9.28 7.51 13.18
C VAL A 102 8.80 7.03 11.81
N LEU A 103 7.92 6.02 11.78
CA LEU A 103 7.34 5.49 10.54
C LEU A 103 6.58 6.57 9.76
N LEU A 104 5.68 7.30 10.40
CA LEU A 104 4.86 8.31 9.72
C LEU A 104 5.67 9.53 9.28
N ALA A 105 6.73 9.90 10.01
CA ALA A 105 7.69 10.90 9.55
C ALA A 105 8.46 10.43 8.31
N GLY A 106 8.80 9.15 8.24
CA GLY A 106 9.38 8.54 7.06
C GLY A 106 8.42 8.51 5.86
N ILE A 107 7.17 8.12 6.09
CA ILE A 107 6.09 8.14 5.07
C ILE A 107 5.88 9.55 4.54
N HIS A 108 5.85 10.56 5.40
CA HIS A 108 5.71 11.97 5.00
C HIS A 108 6.79 12.42 4.02
N ARG A 109 8.04 11.94 4.19
CA ARG A 109 9.16 12.30 3.30
C ARG A 109 9.07 11.65 1.91
N VAL A 110 8.49 10.44 1.81
CA VAL A 110 8.39 9.71 0.54
C VAL A 110 7.05 9.89 -0.17
N LEU A 111 6.08 10.51 0.48
CA LEU A 111 4.81 10.87 -0.14
C LEU A 111 4.96 12.14 -0.97
N ALA A 112 4.33 12.19 -2.14
CA ALA A 112 4.28 13.39 -2.95
C ALA A 112 3.59 14.55 -2.18
N PRO A 113 3.91 15.83 -2.48
CA PRO A 113 3.32 16.97 -1.79
C PRO A 113 1.78 17.02 -1.84
N ASP A 114 1.21 16.51 -2.90
CA ASP A 114 -0.24 16.34 -3.14
C ASP A 114 -0.72 14.90 -2.97
N GLY A 115 0.17 14.01 -2.51
CA GLY A 115 -0.08 12.60 -2.33
C GLY A 115 -1.08 12.29 -1.21
N ILE A 116 -1.54 11.05 -1.19
CA ILE A 116 -2.61 10.59 -0.30
C ILE A 116 -2.13 9.39 0.53
N LEU A 117 -2.34 9.47 1.85
CA LEU A 117 -2.12 8.38 2.78
C LEU A 117 -3.46 7.83 3.29
N PHE A 118 -3.67 6.53 3.11
CA PHE A 118 -4.77 5.80 3.72
C PHE A 118 -4.30 4.99 4.93
N LEU A 119 -4.94 5.18 6.07
CA LEU A 119 -4.73 4.41 7.29
C LEU A 119 -5.90 3.45 7.55
N GLY A 120 -5.74 2.53 8.48
CA GLY A 120 -6.84 1.70 8.97
C GLY A 120 -7.88 2.54 9.71
N SER A 121 -9.12 2.06 9.82
CA SER A 121 -10.26 2.81 10.40
C SER A 121 -10.05 3.23 11.86
N SER A 122 -9.23 2.51 12.60
CA SER A 122 -8.87 2.79 14.00
C SER A 122 -7.49 3.43 14.16
N GLU A 123 -6.79 3.72 13.06
CA GLU A 123 -5.46 4.30 13.06
C GLU A 123 -5.51 5.80 12.79
N GLN A 124 -4.66 6.55 13.49
CA GLN A 124 -4.53 8.00 13.35
C GLN A 124 -3.06 8.38 13.23
N PRO A 125 -2.72 9.49 12.56
CA PRO A 125 -1.36 10.00 12.57
C PRO A 125 -0.90 10.31 13.98
N ALA A 126 0.32 9.87 14.34
CA ALA A 126 0.90 10.11 15.66
C ALA A 126 1.26 11.59 15.90
N ASP A 127 1.48 12.35 14.83
CA ASP A 127 1.69 13.80 14.85
C ASP A 127 0.71 14.47 13.88
N PRO A 128 -0.44 14.98 14.36
CA PRO A 128 -1.43 15.63 13.52
C PRO A 128 -0.93 16.93 12.87
N SER A 129 0.15 17.52 13.35
CA SER A 129 0.69 18.76 12.77
C SER A 129 1.24 18.57 11.37
N LEU A 130 1.68 17.36 11.04
CA LEU A 130 2.25 17.00 9.73
C LEU A 130 1.17 16.60 8.70
N TRP A 131 -0.09 16.45 9.12
CA TRP A 131 -1.13 15.87 8.28
C TRP A 131 -2.42 16.69 8.28
N THR A 132 -3.06 16.74 7.14
CA THR A 132 -4.43 17.24 7.00
C THR A 132 -5.37 16.07 6.76
N ALA A 133 -6.30 15.83 7.67
CA ALA A 133 -7.35 14.83 7.50
C ALA A 133 -8.43 15.36 6.55
N LEU A 134 -8.83 14.56 5.59
CA LEU A 134 -9.86 14.85 4.60
C LEU A 134 -10.84 13.68 4.52
N LEU A 135 -12.07 13.97 4.11
CA LEU A 135 -13.13 12.99 3.97
C LEU A 135 -13.71 13.03 2.55
N ALA A 136 -13.74 11.88 1.88
CA ALA A 136 -14.41 11.75 0.59
C ALA A 136 -15.11 10.38 0.50
N GLY A 137 -16.37 10.40 0.09
CA GLY A 137 -17.16 9.17 -0.06
C GLY A 137 -17.25 8.32 1.21
N GLY A 138 -17.24 8.96 2.40
CA GLY A 138 -17.24 8.26 3.70
C GLY A 138 -15.88 7.69 4.11
N THR A 139 -14.83 7.87 3.31
CA THR A 139 -13.48 7.39 3.62
C THR A 139 -12.59 8.55 4.06
N CYS A 140 -11.95 8.40 5.23
CA CYS A 140 -10.95 9.33 5.72
C CYS A 140 -9.59 9.02 5.08
N TYR A 141 -8.90 10.07 4.65
CA TYR A 141 -7.53 9.99 4.15
C TYR A 141 -6.73 11.22 4.60
N PHE A 142 -5.42 11.15 4.48
CA PHE A 142 -4.51 12.18 4.98
C PHE A 142 -3.65 12.71 3.84
N ARG A 143 -3.41 14.02 3.86
CA ARG A 143 -2.43 14.69 3.00
C ARG A 143 -1.30 15.28 3.83
N PRO A 144 -0.06 15.29 3.33
CA PRO A 144 1.03 15.96 4.01
C PRO A 144 0.76 17.47 4.09
N ARG A 145 1.01 18.05 5.26
CA ARG A 145 1.07 19.52 5.37
C ARG A 145 2.41 19.99 4.84
N GLN A 146 2.38 20.96 3.98
CA GLN A 146 3.58 21.64 3.54
C GLN A 146 4.08 22.56 4.68
N PRO A 147 5.39 22.61 4.95
CA PRO A 147 5.93 23.63 5.84
C PRO A 147 5.60 25.01 5.28
N SER A 148 5.11 25.87 6.15
CA SER A 148 4.85 27.28 5.83
C SER A 148 6.13 28.04 5.60
#